data_541ad9ccb47fa5ce4b23965539bccd02
#
_entry.id   541ad9ccb47fa5ce4b23965539bccd02
#
_cell.length_a   1.000
_cell.length_b   1.000
_cell.length_c   1.000
_cell.angle_alpha   90.00
_cell.angle_beta   90.00
_cell.angle_gamma   90.00
#
_symmetry.space_group_name_H-M   'P 1'
#
loop_
_entity.id
_entity.type
_entity.pdbx_description
1 polymer ?
#
loop_
_entity_poly.entity_id
_entity_poly.type
_entity_poly.pdbx_seq_one_letter_code
_entity_poly.pdbx_strand_id
1 'polypeptide(L)'
;MLILYQGLKPDRYYWEFVNTLRKVLLLMSFSLLITYKPSYRIMIGVIILLITFRIQVYLNPYKRNEYNDIEIIALLTGSLTILSGLIFTSDEDQNTILNGFTLIAVIVFNVTFILKWLYLLILCLSEQYVIFQYVILFLEVLRCQRKLNLGTLIYLFQLNF
;
A
#
# COMPACT_ATOMS: atom_id res chain seq x y z
N MET A 1 -4.64 18.17 0.62
CA MET A 1 -5.54 17.01 0.41
C MET A 1 -5.29 16.20 -0.88
N LEU A 2 -4.48 16.67 -1.81
CA LEU A 2 -4.23 16.02 -3.12
C LEU A 2 -3.25 14.83 -3.09
N ILE A 3 -2.43 14.67 -2.06
CA ILE A 3 -1.35 13.67 -2.01
C ILE A 3 -1.89 12.24 -1.89
N LEU A 4 -3.01 12.04 -1.19
CA LEU A 4 -3.62 10.71 -0.99
C LEU A 4 -4.18 10.07 -2.28
N TYR A 5 -4.54 10.88 -3.29
CA TYR A 5 -5.19 10.42 -4.52
C TYR A 5 -4.24 10.24 -5.72
N GLN A 6 -2.97 10.60 -5.59
CA GLN A 6 -2.03 10.59 -6.73
C GLN A 6 -1.78 9.19 -7.33
N GLY A 7 -1.95 8.14 -6.54
CA GLY A 7 -1.77 6.76 -6.99
C GLY A 7 -2.99 6.10 -7.61
N LEU A 8 -4.20 6.68 -7.45
CA LEU A 8 -5.45 6.11 -7.92
C LEU A 8 -5.84 6.63 -9.32
N LYS A 9 -6.62 5.84 -10.05
CA LYS A 9 -7.26 6.27 -11.29
C LYS A 9 -8.30 7.36 -10.98
N PRO A 10 -8.47 8.39 -11.84
CA PRO A 10 -9.38 9.49 -11.56
C PRO A 10 -10.85 9.06 -11.35
N ASP A 11 -11.28 7.99 -12.03
CA ASP A 11 -12.63 7.43 -11.90
C ASP A 11 -12.81 6.59 -10.63
N ARG A 12 -11.75 6.39 -9.82
CA ARG A 12 -11.72 5.45 -8.70
C ARG A 12 -11.20 6.07 -7.40
N TYR A 13 -11.40 7.38 -7.23
CA TYR A 13 -11.02 8.14 -6.03
C TYR A 13 -11.67 7.60 -4.75
N TYR A 14 -12.84 6.97 -4.85
CA TYR A 14 -13.56 6.37 -3.72
C TYR A 14 -12.88 5.12 -3.15
N TRP A 15 -11.84 4.60 -3.81
CA TRP A 15 -11.17 3.36 -3.41
C TRP A 15 -10.50 3.46 -2.03
N GLU A 16 -10.01 4.63 -1.66
CA GLU A 16 -9.46 4.87 -0.33
C GLU A 16 -10.53 4.70 0.77
N PHE A 17 -11.76 5.13 0.47
CA PHE A 17 -12.91 4.88 1.36
C PHE A 17 -13.22 3.38 1.47
N VAL A 18 -13.17 2.63 0.38
CA VAL A 18 -13.38 1.17 0.39
C VAL A 18 -12.31 0.47 1.24
N ASN A 19 -11.04 0.88 1.13
CA ASN A 19 -9.95 0.34 1.94
C ASN A 19 -10.15 0.63 3.44
N THR A 20 -10.60 1.83 3.77
CA THR A 20 -10.91 2.21 5.15
C THR A 20 -12.10 1.42 5.68
N LEU A 21 -13.17 1.31 4.88
CA LEU A 21 -14.36 0.54 5.23
C LEU A 21 -14.03 -0.92 5.50
N ARG A 22 -13.19 -1.55 4.68
CA ARG A 22 -12.70 -2.91 4.90
C ARG A 22 -12.05 -3.07 6.29
N LYS A 23 -11.14 -2.15 6.65
CA LYS A 23 -10.46 -2.18 7.95
C LYS A 23 -11.44 -2.04 9.11
N VAL A 24 -12.40 -1.13 8.99
CA VAL A 24 -13.45 -0.92 10.00
C VAL A 24 -14.32 -2.17 10.12
N LEU A 25 -14.77 -2.77 9.01
CA LEU A 25 -15.58 -3.98 9.02
C LEU A 25 -14.84 -5.16 9.67
N LEU A 26 -13.55 -5.34 9.40
CA LEU A 26 -12.73 -6.35 10.05
C LEU A 26 -12.64 -6.11 11.56
N LEU A 27 -12.32 -4.89 11.98
CA LEU A 27 -12.27 -4.53 13.40
C LEU A 27 -13.62 -4.75 14.09
N MET A 28 -14.72 -4.34 13.47
CA MET A 28 -16.06 -4.54 14.00
C MET A 28 -16.41 -6.03 14.11
N SER A 29 -16.07 -6.85 13.12
CA SER A 29 -16.35 -8.28 13.16
C SER A 29 -15.60 -8.98 14.30
N PHE A 30 -14.36 -8.61 14.57
CA PHE A 30 -13.59 -9.17 15.69
C PHE A 30 -14.01 -8.63 17.06
N SER A 31 -14.47 -7.38 17.13
CA SER A 31 -14.85 -6.72 18.39
C SER A 31 -16.29 -7.04 18.79
N LEU A 32 -17.27 -6.91 17.89
CA LEU A 32 -18.68 -7.11 18.22
C LEU A 32 -19.04 -8.58 18.44
N LEU A 33 -18.34 -9.48 17.76
CA LEU A 33 -18.60 -10.91 17.85
C LEU A 33 -17.77 -11.62 18.95
N ILE A 34 -17.27 -10.86 19.93
CA ILE A 34 -16.40 -11.42 20.98
C ILE A 34 -17.09 -12.48 21.83
N THR A 35 -18.42 -12.41 21.94
CA THR A 35 -19.24 -13.39 22.67
C THR A 35 -19.46 -14.71 21.91
N TYR A 36 -19.20 -14.72 20.60
CA TYR A 36 -19.35 -15.91 19.77
C TYR A 36 -18.06 -16.72 19.69
N LYS A 37 -18.18 -17.99 19.25
CA LYS A 37 -17.02 -18.87 19.06
C LYS A 37 -16.00 -18.22 18.10
N PRO A 38 -14.70 -18.37 18.35
CA PRO A 38 -13.64 -17.80 17.51
C PRO A 38 -13.79 -18.14 16.01
N SER A 39 -14.26 -19.36 15.72
CA SER A 39 -14.47 -19.83 14.33
C SER A 39 -15.43 -18.95 13.53
N TYR A 40 -16.52 -18.45 14.13
CA TYR A 40 -17.45 -17.54 13.42
C TYR A 40 -16.82 -16.20 13.08
N ARG A 41 -16.02 -15.64 13.99
CA ARG A 41 -15.31 -14.38 13.76
C ARG A 41 -14.31 -14.51 12.61
N ILE A 42 -13.58 -15.61 12.60
CA ILE A 42 -12.61 -15.93 11.56
C ILE A 42 -13.32 -16.08 10.20
N MET A 43 -14.41 -16.83 10.12
CA MET A 43 -15.17 -17.02 8.88
C MET A 43 -15.69 -15.69 8.32
N ILE A 44 -16.26 -14.83 9.16
CA ILE A 44 -16.74 -13.50 8.73
C ILE A 44 -15.58 -12.65 8.22
N GLY A 45 -14.46 -12.64 8.92
CA GLY A 45 -13.25 -11.92 8.48
C GLY A 45 -12.75 -12.39 7.12
N VAL A 46 -12.71 -13.71 6.88
CA VAL A 46 -12.33 -14.29 5.58
C VAL A 46 -13.31 -13.88 4.48
N ILE A 47 -14.63 -13.93 4.75
CA ILE A 47 -15.65 -13.50 3.77
C ILE A 47 -15.45 -12.03 3.37
N ILE A 48 -15.22 -11.13 4.33
CA ILE A 48 -14.95 -9.71 4.05
C ILE A 48 -13.73 -9.56 3.15
N LEU A 49 -12.65 -10.28 3.44
CA LEU A 49 -11.43 -10.22 2.64
C LEU A 49 -11.64 -10.79 1.23
N LEU A 50 -12.37 -11.90 1.08
CA LEU A 50 -12.66 -12.49 -0.23
C LEU A 50 -13.53 -11.57 -1.10
N ILE A 51 -14.54 -10.93 -0.52
CA ILE A 51 -15.36 -9.94 -1.24
C ILE A 51 -14.48 -8.77 -1.70
N THR A 52 -13.66 -8.24 -0.81
CA THR A 52 -12.74 -7.14 -1.13
C THR A 52 -11.72 -7.54 -2.20
N PHE A 53 -11.17 -8.76 -2.12
CA PHE A 53 -10.28 -9.31 -3.13
C PHE A 53 -10.94 -9.35 -4.52
N ARG A 54 -12.17 -9.86 -4.62
CA ARG A 54 -12.92 -9.89 -5.89
C ARG A 54 -13.13 -8.48 -6.46
N ILE A 55 -13.49 -7.53 -5.62
CA ILE A 55 -13.68 -6.14 -6.02
C ILE A 55 -12.34 -5.53 -6.47
N GLN A 56 -11.23 -5.77 -5.75
CA GLN A 56 -9.89 -5.30 -6.12
C GLN A 56 -9.46 -5.80 -7.49
N VAL A 57 -9.59 -7.11 -7.74
CA VAL A 57 -9.22 -7.72 -9.03
C VAL A 57 -10.07 -7.18 -10.17
N TYR A 58 -11.37 -6.97 -9.94
CA TYR A 58 -12.27 -6.45 -10.98
C TYR A 58 -12.01 -4.97 -11.29
N LEU A 59 -11.77 -4.17 -10.27
CA LEU A 59 -11.66 -2.72 -10.43
C LEU A 59 -10.26 -2.26 -10.84
N ASN A 60 -9.18 -2.92 -10.39
CA ASN A 60 -7.79 -2.48 -10.58
C ASN A 60 -7.63 -0.96 -10.37
N PRO A 61 -7.85 -0.46 -9.13
CA PRO A 61 -8.05 0.97 -8.86
C PRO A 61 -6.79 1.82 -9.00
N TYR A 62 -5.61 1.23 -8.88
CA TYR A 62 -4.34 1.94 -8.95
C TYR A 62 -3.89 2.16 -10.40
N LYS A 63 -3.21 3.28 -10.66
CA LYS A 63 -2.65 3.62 -11.97
C LYS A 63 -1.54 2.68 -12.38
N ARG A 64 -0.66 2.33 -11.41
CA ARG A 64 0.45 1.39 -11.61
C ARG A 64 -0.03 -0.03 -11.28
N ASN A 65 0.27 -0.96 -12.17
CA ASN A 65 -0.10 -2.36 -11.97
C ASN A 65 0.60 -2.97 -10.74
N GLU A 66 1.83 -2.55 -10.46
CA GLU A 66 2.59 -3.04 -9.29
C GLU A 66 1.85 -2.78 -7.97
N TYR A 67 1.12 -1.65 -7.86
CA TYR A 67 0.32 -1.35 -6.66
C TYR A 67 -0.95 -2.19 -6.58
N ASN A 68 -1.55 -2.54 -7.73
CA ASN A 68 -2.66 -3.50 -7.75
C ASN A 68 -2.19 -4.88 -7.32
N ASP A 69 -1.04 -5.33 -7.82
CA ASP A 69 -0.48 -6.65 -7.51
C ASP A 69 -0.11 -6.79 -6.02
N ILE A 70 0.50 -5.75 -5.42
CA ILE A 70 0.84 -5.81 -3.99
C ILE A 70 -0.40 -5.82 -3.10
N GLU A 71 -1.46 -5.07 -3.46
CA GLU A 71 -2.71 -5.09 -2.72
C GLU A 71 -3.40 -6.46 -2.83
N ILE A 72 -3.35 -7.10 -4.00
CA ILE A 72 -3.85 -8.46 -4.21
C ILE A 72 -3.09 -9.45 -3.32
N ILE A 73 -1.75 -9.37 -3.30
CA ILE A 73 -0.92 -10.24 -2.46
C ILE A 73 -1.20 -9.98 -0.97
N ALA A 74 -1.37 -8.72 -0.56
CA ALA A 74 -1.73 -8.36 0.80
C ALA A 74 -3.06 -9.00 1.24
N LEU A 75 -4.08 -8.95 0.37
CA LEU A 75 -5.38 -9.55 0.63
C LEU A 75 -5.32 -11.07 0.72
N LEU A 76 -4.57 -11.71 -0.17
CA LEU A 76 -4.36 -13.16 -0.14
C LEU A 76 -3.61 -13.59 1.12
N THR A 77 -2.51 -12.90 1.45
CA THR A 77 -1.71 -13.19 2.64
C THR A 77 -2.54 -13.00 3.91
N GLY A 78 -3.31 -11.91 3.99
CA GLY A 78 -4.22 -11.65 5.11
C GLY A 78 -5.30 -12.73 5.24
N SER A 79 -5.91 -13.15 4.11
CA SER A 79 -6.91 -14.21 4.11
C SER A 79 -6.35 -15.55 4.59
N LEU A 80 -5.15 -15.91 4.13
CA LEU A 80 -4.46 -17.14 4.55
C LEU A 80 -4.09 -17.09 6.02
N THR A 81 -3.60 -15.95 6.51
CA THR A 81 -3.23 -15.78 7.92
C THR A 81 -4.46 -15.89 8.83
N ILE A 82 -5.60 -15.29 8.45
CA ILE A 82 -6.84 -15.40 9.23
C ILE A 82 -7.40 -16.83 9.15
N LEU A 83 -7.36 -17.47 7.97
CA LEU A 83 -7.83 -18.84 7.77
C LEU A 83 -6.99 -19.85 8.58
N SER A 84 -5.68 -19.65 8.68
CA SER A 84 -4.81 -20.51 9.50
C SER A 84 -5.21 -20.49 10.98
N GLY A 85 -5.73 -19.34 11.47
CA GLY A 85 -6.28 -19.24 12.81
C GLY A 85 -7.45 -20.20 13.05
N LEU A 86 -8.24 -20.52 12.01
CA LEU A 86 -9.32 -21.52 12.12
C LEU A 86 -8.77 -22.93 12.32
N ILE A 87 -7.69 -23.28 11.60
CA ILE A 87 -7.05 -24.59 11.71
C ILE A 87 -6.45 -24.80 13.11
N PHE A 88 -5.80 -23.75 13.66
CA PHE A 88 -5.22 -23.82 15.00
C PHE A 88 -6.26 -23.78 16.14
N THR A 89 -7.50 -23.36 15.87
CA THR A 89 -8.56 -23.26 16.88
C THR A 89 -9.46 -24.50 16.91
N SER A 90 -9.35 -25.41 15.92
CA SER A 90 -10.10 -26.65 15.90
C SER A 90 -9.44 -27.69 16.81
N ASP A 91 -10.09 -28.02 17.93
CA ASP A 91 -9.58 -28.96 18.96
C ASP A 91 -9.70 -30.45 18.54
N GLU A 92 -10.41 -30.75 17.47
CA GLU A 92 -10.63 -32.13 16.99
C GLU A 92 -9.47 -32.54 16.05
N ASP A 93 -8.66 -33.47 16.48
CA ASP A 93 -7.52 -34.08 15.76
C ASP A 93 -6.41 -33.08 15.36
N GLN A 94 -5.54 -32.77 16.32
CA GLN A 94 -4.28 -32.08 16.03
C GLN A 94 -3.35 -32.94 15.15
N ASN A 95 -3.61 -32.94 13.85
CA ASN A 95 -2.68 -33.46 12.88
C ASN A 95 -1.45 -32.54 12.85
N THR A 96 -0.44 -32.88 13.66
CA THR A 96 0.80 -32.11 13.83
C THR A 96 1.44 -31.76 12.47
N ILE A 97 1.30 -32.65 11.48
CA ILE A 97 1.78 -32.46 10.12
C ILE A 97 1.02 -31.34 9.41
N LEU A 98 -0.32 -31.32 9.50
CA LEU A 98 -1.15 -30.28 8.88
C LEU A 98 -0.88 -28.91 9.47
N ASN A 99 -0.76 -28.83 10.80
CA ASN A 99 -0.44 -27.59 11.52
C ASN A 99 0.94 -27.07 11.14
N GLY A 100 1.93 -27.95 11.03
CA GLY A 100 3.28 -27.60 10.58
C GLY A 100 3.28 -27.05 9.16
N PHE A 101 2.56 -27.69 8.23
CA PHE A 101 2.47 -27.27 6.83
C PHE A 101 1.77 -25.90 6.72
N THR A 102 0.70 -25.70 7.47
CA THR A 102 -0.04 -24.41 7.52
C THR A 102 0.84 -23.28 8.05
N LEU A 103 1.61 -23.54 9.11
CA LEU A 103 2.55 -22.57 9.68
C LEU A 103 3.61 -22.15 8.65
N ILE A 104 4.23 -23.12 7.99
CA ILE A 104 5.24 -22.87 6.95
C ILE A 104 4.62 -22.04 5.81
N ALA A 105 3.44 -22.42 5.34
CA ALA A 105 2.75 -21.67 4.28
C ALA A 105 2.51 -20.21 4.69
N VAL A 106 1.99 -19.95 5.88
CA VAL A 106 1.76 -18.59 6.40
C VAL A 106 3.06 -17.80 6.45
N ILE A 107 4.14 -18.38 6.95
CA ILE A 107 5.45 -17.72 7.01
C ILE A 107 5.94 -17.35 5.61
N VAL A 108 5.91 -18.30 4.65
CA VAL A 108 6.37 -18.07 3.27
C VAL A 108 5.58 -16.94 2.60
N PHE A 109 4.25 -16.95 2.71
CA PHE A 109 3.42 -15.87 2.12
C PHE A 109 3.68 -14.51 2.76
N ASN A 110 3.80 -14.43 4.08
CA ASN A 110 4.10 -13.18 4.78
C ASN A 110 5.49 -12.64 4.41
N VAL A 111 6.51 -13.49 4.37
CA VAL A 111 7.87 -13.09 3.96
C VAL A 111 7.87 -12.60 2.51
N THR A 112 7.19 -13.30 1.60
CA THR A 112 7.08 -12.90 0.19
C THR A 112 6.39 -11.52 0.06
N PHE A 113 5.32 -11.29 0.83
CA PHE A 113 4.64 -9.99 0.87
C PHE A 113 5.57 -8.88 1.34
N ILE A 114 6.28 -9.08 2.46
CA ILE A 114 7.21 -8.09 3.03
C ILE A 114 8.33 -7.77 2.03
N LEU A 115 8.92 -8.78 1.38
CA LEU A 115 9.97 -8.57 0.39
C LEU A 115 9.49 -7.75 -0.81
N LYS A 116 8.31 -8.06 -1.34
CA LYS A 116 7.70 -7.27 -2.44
C LYS A 116 7.37 -5.84 -2.01
N TRP A 117 6.85 -5.67 -0.81
CA TRP A 117 6.54 -4.35 -0.26
C TRP A 117 7.81 -3.50 -0.10
N LEU A 118 8.88 -4.07 0.47
CA LEU A 118 10.18 -3.41 0.62
C LEU A 118 10.78 -3.04 -0.75
N TYR A 119 10.70 -3.94 -1.72
CA TYR A 119 11.17 -3.66 -3.08
C TYR A 119 10.46 -2.45 -3.69
N LEU A 120 9.12 -2.38 -3.60
CA LEU A 120 8.35 -1.24 -4.11
C LEU A 120 8.63 0.04 -3.34
N LEU A 121 8.85 -0.05 -2.02
CA LEU A 121 9.22 1.10 -1.19
C LEU A 121 10.57 1.69 -1.66
N ILE A 122 11.59 0.83 -1.85
CA ILE A 122 12.92 1.26 -2.33
C ILE A 122 12.80 1.90 -3.72
N LEU A 123 12.02 1.30 -4.61
CA LEU A 123 11.79 1.82 -5.96
C LEU A 123 11.13 3.21 -5.91
N CYS A 124 10.11 3.38 -5.08
CA CYS A 124 9.43 4.66 -4.90
C CYS A 124 10.36 5.74 -4.32
N LEU A 125 11.18 5.38 -3.34
CA LEU A 125 12.16 6.30 -2.75
C LEU A 125 13.24 6.70 -3.76
N SER A 126 13.71 5.76 -4.59
CA SER A 126 14.70 6.07 -5.63
C SER A 126 14.14 7.03 -6.69
N GLU A 127 12.90 6.86 -7.12
CA GLU A 127 12.23 7.79 -8.04
C GLU A 127 12.07 9.18 -7.43
N GLN A 128 11.69 9.29 -6.16
CA GLN A 128 11.57 10.56 -5.47
C GLN A 128 12.93 11.25 -5.30
N TYR A 129 13.99 10.50 -5.03
CA TYR A 129 15.33 11.06 -4.92
C TYR A 129 15.81 11.67 -6.25
N VAL A 130 15.57 11.00 -7.37
CA VAL A 130 15.90 11.52 -8.71
C VAL A 130 15.12 12.80 -9.02
N ILE A 131 13.81 12.82 -8.75
CA ILE A 131 12.98 14.02 -8.93
C ILE A 131 13.51 15.18 -8.08
N PHE A 132 13.90 14.91 -6.84
CA PHE A 132 14.43 15.92 -5.92
C PHE A 132 15.75 16.51 -6.45
N GLN A 133 16.64 15.69 -7.01
CA GLN A 133 17.87 16.13 -7.68
C GLN A 133 17.57 17.06 -8.86
N TYR A 134 16.61 16.72 -9.72
CA TYR A 134 16.19 17.58 -10.82
C TYR A 134 15.60 18.92 -10.35
N VAL A 135 14.83 18.92 -9.26
CA VAL A 135 14.27 20.15 -8.67
C VAL A 135 15.37 21.05 -8.14
N ILE A 136 16.39 20.49 -7.45
CA ILE A 136 17.56 21.27 -6.99
C ILE A 136 18.31 21.87 -8.18
N LEU A 137 18.61 21.07 -9.20
CA LEU A 137 19.30 21.54 -10.41
C LEU A 137 18.51 22.66 -11.09
N PHE A 138 17.20 22.53 -11.22
CA PHE A 138 16.33 23.57 -11.79
C PHE A 138 16.37 24.86 -10.98
N LEU A 139 16.34 24.77 -9.65
CA LEU A 139 16.43 25.94 -8.77
C LEU A 139 17.80 26.63 -8.86
N GLU A 140 18.88 25.85 -9.03
CA GLU A 140 20.24 26.41 -9.27
C GLU A 140 20.32 27.13 -10.60
N VAL A 141 19.75 26.58 -11.67
CA VAL A 141 19.68 27.24 -12.99
C VAL A 141 18.89 28.56 -12.90
N LEU A 142 17.75 28.57 -12.22
CA LEU A 142 16.97 29.79 -12.00
C LEU A 142 17.73 30.83 -11.17
N ARG A 143 18.51 30.39 -10.18
CA ARG A 143 19.37 31.27 -9.38
C ARG A 143 20.49 31.87 -10.22
N CYS A 144 21.07 31.08 -11.11
CA CYS A 144 22.11 31.52 -12.02
C CYS A 144 21.59 32.57 -13.03
N GLN A 145 20.39 32.31 -13.63
CA GLN A 145 19.72 33.27 -14.52
C GLN A 145 19.40 34.59 -13.81
N ARG A 146 18.96 34.56 -12.55
CA ARG A 146 18.65 35.74 -11.77
C ARG A 146 19.90 36.57 -11.50
N LYS A 147 21.06 35.91 -11.24
CA LYS A 147 22.37 36.62 -11.09
C LYS A 147 22.83 37.27 -12.40
N LEU A 148 22.65 36.60 -13.53
CA LEU A 148 22.93 37.11 -14.86
C LEU A 148 22.09 38.37 -15.20
N ASN A 149 20.77 38.29 -14.95
CA ASN A 149 19.87 39.44 -15.17
C ASN A 149 20.19 40.64 -14.25
N LEU A 150 20.57 40.40 -12.99
CA LEU A 150 21.01 41.48 -12.09
C LEU A 150 22.35 42.09 -12.56
N GLY A 151 23.28 41.25 -13.01
CA GLY A 151 24.56 41.71 -13.55
C GLY A 151 24.41 42.61 -14.80
N THR A 152 23.53 42.20 -15.71
CA THR A 152 23.21 43.01 -16.91
C THR A 152 22.46 44.31 -16.59
N LEU A 153 21.58 44.29 -15.58
CA LEU A 153 20.90 45.50 -15.11
C LEU A 153 21.88 46.47 -14.45
N ILE A 154 22.82 46.01 -13.65
CA ILE A 154 23.85 46.85 -13.02
C ILE A 154 24.78 47.44 -14.08
N TYR A 155 25.19 46.66 -15.11
CA TYR A 155 26.00 47.18 -16.23
C TYR A 155 25.24 48.23 -17.04
N LEU A 156 23.95 48.07 -17.29
CA LEU A 156 23.13 49.07 -17.99
C LEU A 156 22.92 50.33 -17.16
N PHE A 157 22.90 50.24 -15.83
CA PHE A 157 22.83 51.40 -14.94
C PHE A 157 24.13 52.16 -14.87
N GLN A 158 25.31 51.48 -14.97
CA GLN A 158 26.62 52.10 -14.97
C GLN A 158 26.98 52.79 -16.31
N LEU A 159 26.33 52.40 -17.41
CA LEU A 159 26.55 53.04 -18.73
C LEU A 159 25.69 54.29 -18.98
N ASN A 160 24.73 54.57 -18.10
CA ASN A 160 23.82 55.74 -18.22
C ASN A 160 24.16 56.87 -17.22
N PHE A 161 25.29 56.81 -16.54
CA PHE A 161 25.89 57.90 -15.76
C PHE A 161 27.28 58.21 -16.33
#